data_52ac3d7c3ae5ac1835e5e3b2b669aadc
#
_entry.id   52ac3d7c3ae5ac1835e5e3b2b669aadc
#
_cell.length_a   1.000
_cell.length_b   1.000
_cell.length_c   1.000
_cell.angle_alpha   90.00
_cell.angle_beta   90.00
_cell.angle_gamma   90.00
#
_symmetry.space_group_name_H-M   'P 1'
#
loop_
_entity.id
_entity.type
_entity.pdbx_description
1 polymer ?
#
loop_
_entity_poly.entity_id
_entity_poly.type
_entity_poly.pdbx_seq_one_letter_code
_entity_poly.pdbx_strand_id
1 'polypeptide(L)'
;MFYGSYGYNGYLYSDMQFPDPNDPRQKGVFTREDAIQKPSQTPVFFDANWVDMWPREIDGPWHNLYTGSPFGARNDNNMGRCTIPRHGGANPSRAPRNLTKGQKLPGAIDIGMADGHSETVKLESIWNCYWHLDWEPPTPRPEMD
;
A
#
# COMPACT_ATOMS: atom_id res chain seq x y z
N MET A 1 12.43 15.64 10.05
CA MET A 1 11.85 16.22 8.82
C MET A 1 11.49 15.04 7.92
N PHE A 2 10.20 14.84 7.63
CA PHE A 2 9.76 13.76 6.74
C PHE A 2 9.64 14.34 5.34
N TYR A 3 10.48 13.85 4.45
CA TYR A 3 10.33 14.11 3.03
C TYR A 3 9.24 13.17 2.53
N GLY A 4 8.18 13.71 1.92
CA GLY A 4 7.23 12.92 1.19
C GLY A 4 7.97 12.18 0.08
N SER A 5 7.78 10.88 -0.03
CA SER A 5 8.30 10.09 -1.14
C SER A 5 7.14 9.40 -1.85
N TYR A 6 7.39 9.02 -3.08
CA TYR A 6 6.52 8.11 -3.82
C TYR A 6 7.07 6.71 -3.66
N GLY A 7 6.17 5.75 -3.49
CA GLY A 7 6.48 4.34 -3.50
C GLY A 7 6.14 3.71 -4.84
N TYR A 8 6.82 2.63 -5.16
CA TYR A 8 6.56 1.78 -6.30
C TYR A 8 5.97 0.45 -5.86
N ASN A 9 5.04 -0.09 -6.62
CA ASN A 9 4.49 -1.41 -6.36
C ASN A 9 5.54 -2.48 -6.68
N GLY A 10 6.11 -3.08 -5.66
CA GLY A 10 7.20 -4.05 -5.80
C GLY A 10 6.83 -5.32 -6.56
N TYR A 11 5.55 -5.67 -6.60
CA TYR A 11 5.07 -6.80 -7.40
C TYR A 11 5.21 -6.59 -8.92
N LEU A 12 5.49 -5.36 -9.37
CA LEU A 12 5.76 -5.03 -10.76
C LEU A 12 7.24 -5.16 -11.15
N TYR A 13 8.13 -5.48 -10.20
CA TYR A 13 9.49 -5.92 -10.54
C TYR A 13 9.42 -7.36 -11.08
N SER A 14 9.38 -7.51 -12.40
CA SER A 14 9.10 -8.80 -13.08
C SER A 14 10.12 -9.91 -12.79
N ASP A 15 11.32 -9.54 -12.35
CA ASP A 15 12.41 -10.44 -11.97
C ASP A 15 12.59 -10.59 -10.45
N MET A 16 11.61 -10.09 -9.67
CA MET A 16 11.67 -10.16 -8.21
C MET A 16 11.75 -11.59 -7.70
N GLN A 17 12.76 -11.85 -6.88
CA GLN A 17 12.96 -13.11 -6.17
C GLN A 17 13.02 -12.81 -4.68
N PHE A 18 12.10 -13.37 -3.91
CA PHE A 18 12.18 -13.29 -2.46
C PHE A 18 13.24 -14.27 -1.94
N PRO A 19 14.01 -13.92 -0.89
CA PRO A 19 15.06 -14.78 -0.35
C PRO A 19 14.56 -16.15 0.14
N ASP A 20 13.34 -16.19 0.68
CA ASP A 20 12.66 -17.43 1.02
C ASP A 20 11.86 -17.93 -0.20
N PRO A 21 12.17 -19.10 -0.77
CA PRO A 21 11.45 -19.65 -1.91
C PRO A 21 9.98 -19.99 -1.59
N ASN A 22 9.63 -20.10 -0.31
CA ASN A 22 8.26 -20.32 0.14
C ASN A 22 7.53 -19.01 0.52
N ASP A 23 8.13 -17.86 0.31
CA ASP A 23 7.47 -16.57 0.57
C ASP A 23 6.18 -16.46 -0.25
N PRO A 24 5.02 -16.31 0.39
CA PRO A 24 3.74 -16.27 -0.32
C PRO A 24 3.66 -15.12 -1.33
N ARG A 25 4.43 -14.05 -1.13
CA ARG A 25 4.49 -12.89 -2.04
C ARG A 25 5.04 -13.25 -3.42
N GLN A 26 5.86 -14.31 -3.54
CA GLN A 26 6.43 -14.74 -4.81
C GLN A 26 5.35 -15.01 -5.88
N LYS A 27 4.21 -15.55 -5.47
CA LYS A 27 3.09 -15.86 -6.38
C LYS A 27 2.37 -14.62 -6.90
N GLY A 28 2.46 -13.51 -6.16
CA GLY A 28 1.83 -12.24 -6.52
C GLY A 28 2.61 -11.42 -7.55
N VAL A 29 3.86 -11.78 -7.87
CA VAL A 29 4.71 -11.01 -8.79
C VAL A 29 4.14 -11.05 -10.21
N PHE A 30 3.97 -9.87 -10.80
CA PHE A 30 3.63 -9.72 -12.22
C PHE A 30 4.88 -9.95 -13.08
N THR A 31 5.04 -11.14 -13.61
CA THR A 31 6.20 -11.49 -14.46
C THR A 31 6.08 -10.95 -15.88
N ARG A 32 4.89 -10.52 -16.29
CA ARG A 32 4.57 -10.00 -17.61
C ARG A 32 3.50 -8.92 -17.50
N GLU A 33 3.55 -7.93 -18.37
CA GLU A 33 2.59 -6.83 -18.40
C GLU A 33 1.15 -7.33 -18.71
N ASP A 34 1.01 -8.31 -19.58
CA ASP A 34 -0.29 -8.89 -19.94
C ASP A 34 -0.93 -9.73 -18.81
N ALA A 35 -0.21 -9.99 -17.72
CA ALA A 35 -0.77 -10.59 -16.51
C ALA A 35 -1.57 -9.60 -15.66
N ILE A 36 -1.47 -8.29 -15.90
CA ILE A 36 -2.23 -7.26 -15.20
C ILE A 36 -3.67 -7.24 -15.73
N GLN A 37 -4.55 -8.00 -15.09
CA GLN A 37 -5.94 -8.16 -15.53
C GLN A 37 -6.83 -6.95 -15.20
N LYS A 38 -6.44 -6.12 -14.25
CA LYS A 38 -7.18 -4.94 -13.79
C LYS A 38 -6.30 -3.69 -13.78
N PRO A 39 -5.82 -3.24 -14.95
CA PRO A 39 -4.84 -2.16 -15.03
C PRO A 39 -5.35 -0.82 -14.46
N SER A 40 -6.65 -0.57 -14.52
CA SER A 40 -7.26 0.63 -13.91
C SER A 40 -7.38 0.58 -12.38
N GLN A 41 -7.03 -0.54 -11.76
CA GLN A 41 -7.10 -0.76 -10.31
C GLN A 41 -5.79 -1.27 -9.74
N THR A 42 -4.77 -1.45 -10.57
CA THR A 42 -3.43 -1.93 -10.15
C THR A 42 -2.52 -0.74 -9.94
N PRO A 43 -2.16 -0.44 -8.68
CA PRO A 43 -1.24 0.66 -8.37
C PRO A 43 0.15 0.43 -8.96
N VAL A 44 0.76 1.50 -9.47
CA VAL A 44 2.15 1.53 -9.93
C VAL A 44 2.98 2.44 -9.04
N PHE A 45 2.59 3.72 -8.94
CA PHE A 45 3.20 4.71 -8.07
C PHE A 45 2.15 5.31 -7.14
N PHE A 46 2.55 5.61 -5.92
CA PHE A 46 1.63 6.16 -4.91
C PHE A 46 2.39 6.91 -3.83
N ASP A 47 1.68 7.74 -3.07
CA ASP A 47 2.26 8.36 -1.87
C ASP A 47 2.68 7.29 -0.86
N ALA A 48 3.93 7.33 -0.44
CA ALA A 48 4.47 6.40 0.55
C ALA A 48 5.62 7.04 1.35
N ASN A 49 6.00 6.41 2.43
CA ASN A 49 7.17 6.79 3.21
C ASN A 49 8.44 6.00 2.81
N TRP A 50 8.33 5.08 1.87
CA TRP A 50 9.42 4.25 1.37
C TRP A 50 9.33 4.03 -0.13
N VAL A 51 10.45 3.72 -0.77
CA VAL A 51 10.59 3.65 -2.24
C VAL A 51 9.80 2.54 -2.91
N ASP A 52 9.45 1.47 -2.20
CA ASP A 52 8.69 0.34 -2.71
C ASP A 52 7.94 -0.41 -1.60
N MET A 53 7.01 -1.26 -1.97
CA MET A 53 6.32 -2.13 -1.04
C MET A 53 5.69 -3.34 -1.73
N TRP A 54 5.50 -4.43 -0.97
CA TRP A 54 4.84 -5.68 -1.36
C TRP A 54 3.70 -5.98 -0.37
N PRO A 55 2.58 -5.25 -0.42
CA PRO A 55 1.49 -5.43 0.53
C PRO A 55 0.82 -6.79 0.39
N ARG A 56 0.32 -7.29 1.51
CA ARG A 56 -0.50 -8.51 1.58
C ARG A 56 -1.91 -8.14 2.06
N GLU A 57 -2.88 -8.98 1.76
CA GLU A 57 -4.28 -8.79 2.17
C GLU A 57 -4.44 -8.69 3.69
N ILE A 58 -3.50 -9.27 4.45
CA ILE A 58 -3.50 -9.25 5.91
C ILE A 58 -2.83 -8.03 6.53
N ASP A 59 -2.11 -7.23 5.72
CA ASP A 59 -1.40 -6.06 6.22
C ASP A 59 -2.39 -4.93 6.53
N GLY A 60 -2.49 -4.56 7.80
CA GLY A 60 -3.31 -3.45 8.27
C GLY A 60 -2.61 -2.10 8.16
N PRO A 61 -3.28 -1.01 8.56
CA PRO A 61 -2.65 0.29 8.66
C PRO A 61 -1.60 0.30 9.77
N TRP A 62 -0.60 1.17 9.65
CA TRP A 62 0.33 1.41 10.75
C TRP A 62 -0.34 2.25 11.85
N HIS A 63 0.01 2.03 13.11
CA HIS A 63 -0.58 2.78 14.22
C HIS A 63 -0.27 4.28 14.17
N ASN A 64 0.86 4.64 13.59
CA ASN A 64 1.26 6.03 13.41
C ASN A 64 1.13 6.43 11.94
N LEU A 65 0.00 7.04 11.59
CA LEU A 65 -0.28 7.48 10.22
C LEU A 65 0.52 8.72 9.81
N TYR A 66 1.16 9.41 10.76
CA TYR A 66 2.02 10.55 10.45
C TYR A 66 3.33 10.11 9.83
N THR A 67 3.92 9.02 10.35
CA THR A 67 5.20 8.49 9.85
C THR A 67 5.03 7.35 8.86
N GLY A 68 3.95 6.61 8.92
CA GLY A 68 3.81 5.32 8.26
C GLY A 68 4.73 4.25 8.89
N SER A 69 4.67 3.04 8.35
CA SER A 69 5.48 1.90 8.77
C SER A 69 6.95 2.13 8.42
N PRO A 70 7.90 1.98 9.38
CA PRO A 70 9.33 2.07 9.08
C PRO A 70 9.81 0.83 8.31
N PHE A 71 10.96 0.95 7.66
CA PHE A 71 11.66 -0.20 7.09
C PHE A 71 11.99 -1.21 8.20
N GLY A 72 11.75 -2.50 7.93
CA GLY A 72 11.96 -3.56 8.93
C GLY A 72 10.92 -3.57 10.07
N ALA A 73 9.76 -2.95 9.85
CA ALA A 73 8.66 -3.03 10.80
C ALA A 73 8.30 -4.47 11.13
N ARG A 74 7.80 -4.67 12.35
CA ARG A 74 7.34 -6.00 12.80
C ARG A 74 6.31 -6.54 11.82
N ASN A 75 6.39 -7.86 11.56
CA ASN A 75 5.54 -8.58 10.62
C ASN A 75 5.65 -8.12 9.15
N ASP A 76 6.70 -7.36 8.81
CA ASP A 76 6.93 -6.88 7.44
C ASP A 76 5.69 -6.19 6.83
N ASN A 77 4.99 -5.39 7.65
CA ASN A 77 3.79 -4.68 7.23
C ASN A 77 4.12 -3.64 6.17
N ASN A 78 3.91 -4.00 4.91
CA ASN A 78 4.19 -3.14 3.78
C ASN A 78 3.05 -2.14 3.51
N MET A 79 1.78 -2.50 3.73
CA MET A 79 0.65 -1.60 3.53
C MET A 79 0.77 -0.34 4.41
N GLY A 80 1.34 -0.48 5.60
CA GLY A 80 1.61 0.65 6.49
C GLY A 80 2.51 1.73 5.92
N ARG A 81 3.25 1.45 4.83
CA ARG A 81 4.12 2.44 4.16
C ARG A 81 3.32 3.49 3.39
N CYS A 82 2.12 3.16 2.92
CA CYS A 82 1.24 4.08 2.20
C CYS A 82 0.00 4.50 3.01
N THR A 83 -0.22 3.98 4.22
CA THR A 83 -1.30 4.44 5.09
C THR A 83 -0.97 5.77 5.77
N ILE A 84 -0.66 6.77 4.98
CA ILE A 84 -0.29 8.13 5.37
C ILE A 84 -1.22 9.13 4.69
N PRO A 85 -2.02 9.92 5.42
CA PRO A 85 -2.99 10.84 4.81
C PRO A 85 -2.28 12.07 4.21
N ARG A 86 -2.00 12.04 2.93
CA ARG A 86 -1.35 13.16 2.20
C ARG A 86 -2.36 14.07 1.52
N HIS A 87 -3.52 13.53 1.14
CA HIS A 87 -4.56 14.19 0.36
C HIS A 87 -5.95 14.00 0.99
N GLY A 88 -7.01 14.34 0.27
CA GLY A 88 -8.38 14.10 0.70
C GLY A 88 -8.89 15.06 1.78
N GLY A 89 -8.33 16.27 1.86
CA GLY A 89 -8.74 17.30 2.83
C GLY A 89 -8.20 17.06 4.25
N ALA A 90 -7.47 15.97 4.50
CA ALA A 90 -6.77 15.77 5.75
C ALA A 90 -5.52 16.67 5.83
N ASN A 91 -5.26 17.22 7.01
CA ASN A 91 -3.98 17.89 7.26
C ASN A 91 -2.93 16.83 7.66
N PRO A 92 -1.89 16.57 6.84
CA PRO A 92 -0.90 15.54 7.12
C PRO A 92 -0.21 15.70 8.48
N SER A 93 0.02 16.94 8.92
CA SER A 93 0.66 17.21 10.21
C SER A 93 -0.23 16.86 11.42
N ARG A 94 -1.53 16.70 11.22
CA ARG A 94 -2.52 16.26 12.23
C ARG A 94 -2.89 14.80 12.12
N ALA A 95 -2.21 14.02 11.28
CA ALA A 95 -2.46 12.61 11.15
C ALA A 95 -2.34 11.89 12.51
N PRO A 96 -3.24 10.94 12.82
CA PRO A 96 -3.18 10.16 14.05
C PRO A 96 -1.82 9.49 14.24
N ARG A 97 -1.23 9.65 15.42
CA ARG A 97 0.04 9.00 15.80
C ARG A 97 -0.17 7.73 16.64
N ASN A 98 -1.39 7.54 17.12
CA ASN A 98 -1.79 6.39 17.91
C ASN A 98 -3.19 5.95 17.44
N LEU A 99 -3.25 5.35 16.25
CA LEU A 99 -4.48 4.80 15.71
C LEU A 99 -4.97 3.67 16.62
N THR A 100 -6.27 3.59 16.85
CA THR A 100 -6.90 2.51 17.61
C THR A 100 -7.70 1.59 16.71
N LYS A 101 -7.89 0.34 17.12
CA LYS A 101 -8.70 -0.63 16.38
C LYS A 101 -10.12 -0.10 16.17
N GLY A 102 -10.67 -0.30 14.98
CA GLY A 102 -11.98 0.20 14.58
C GLY A 102 -12.03 1.68 14.22
N GLN A 103 -10.96 2.43 14.40
CA GLN A 103 -10.89 3.84 14.02
C GLN A 103 -10.84 3.98 12.50
N LYS A 104 -11.67 4.87 11.95
CA LYS A 104 -11.63 5.22 10.53
C LYS A 104 -10.33 5.93 10.18
N LEU A 105 -9.77 5.58 9.02
CA LEU A 105 -8.58 6.23 8.49
C LEU A 105 -8.95 7.56 7.83
N PRO A 106 -8.30 8.66 8.21
CA PRO A 106 -8.56 9.97 7.61
C PRO A 106 -7.84 10.10 6.27
N GLY A 107 -8.37 10.96 5.39
CA GLY A 107 -7.69 11.41 4.20
C GLY A 107 -7.54 10.36 3.11
N ALA A 108 -6.59 10.61 2.23
CA ALA A 108 -6.35 9.87 1.01
C ALA A 108 -4.88 9.91 0.60
N ILE A 109 -4.54 9.12 -0.40
CA ILE A 109 -3.27 9.18 -1.15
C ILE A 109 -3.56 9.29 -2.64
N ASP A 110 -2.63 9.83 -3.39
CA ASP A 110 -2.67 9.80 -4.85
C ASP A 110 -1.99 8.54 -5.36
N ILE A 111 -2.63 7.88 -6.33
CA ILE A 111 -2.18 6.64 -6.93
C ILE A 111 -2.20 6.76 -8.44
N GLY A 112 -1.06 6.49 -9.08
CA GLY A 112 -0.97 6.23 -10.52
C GLY A 112 -1.20 4.75 -10.81
N MET A 113 -2.13 4.45 -11.71
CA MET A 113 -2.54 3.10 -12.06
C MET A 113 -1.84 2.57 -13.31
N ALA A 114 -1.86 1.26 -13.51
CA ALA A 114 -1.15 0.60 -14.61
C ALA A 114 -1.68 0.97 -16.01
N ASP A 115 -2.91 1.45 -16.13
CA ASP A 115 -3.47 1.98 -17.40
C ASP A 115 -3.05 3.42 -17.69
N GLY A 116 -2.27 4.06 -16.81
CA GLY A 116 -1.73 5.40 -16.97
C GLY A 116 -2.58 6.52 -16.37
N HIS A 117 -3.78 6.24 -15.83
CA HIS A 117 -4.52 7.27 -15.10
C HIS A 117 -4.04 7.40 -13.63
N SER A 118 -4.40 8.48 -12.99
CA SER A 118 -4.19 8.69 -11.56
C SER A 118 -5.49 9.08 -10.88
N GLU A 119 -5.62 8.69 -9.62
CA GLU A 119 -6.75 9.06 -8.79
C GLU A 119 -6.36 9.25 -7.32
N THR A 120 -7.15 10.06 -6.62
CA THR A 120 -7.04 10.22 -5.18
C THR A 120 -7.91 9.16 -4.49
N VAL A 121 -7.28 8.22 -3.81
CA VAL A 121 -7.95 7.09 -3.15
C VAL A 121 -7.98 7.31 -1.65
N LYS A 122 -9.19 7.24 -1.06
CA LYS A 122 -9.34 7.30 0.41
C LYS A 122 -8.53 6.19 1.09
N LEU A 123 -7.87 6.48 2.20
CA LEU A 123 -7.10 5.46 2.93
C LEU A 123 -7.93 4.23 3.31
N GLU A 124 -9.20 4.41 3.67
CA GLU A 124 -10.12 3.29 3.94
C GLU A 124 -10.31 2.35 2.74
N SER A 125 -10.05 2.81 1.54
CA SER A 125 -10.35 2.09 0.29
C SER A 125 -9.11 1.55 -0.43
N ILE A 126 -7.89 1.76 0.07
CA ILE A 126 -6.67 1.34 -0.64
C ILE A 126 -6.56 -0.19 -0.76
N TRP A 127 -7.21 -0.95 0.13
CA TRP A 127 -7.28 -2.41 0.04
C TRP A 127 -8.19 -2.91 -1.10
N ASN A 128 -9.00 -2.04 -1.71
CA ASN A 128 -9.79 -2.35 -2.90
C ASN A 128 -8.97 -2.27 -4.19
N CYS A 129 -7.76 -1.71 -4.15
CA CYS A 129 -6.82 -1.77 -5.27
C CYS A 129 -6.25 -3.19 -5.41
N TYR A 130 -5.89 -3.57 -6.64
CA TYR A 130 -5.32 -4.89 -6.93
C TYR A 130 -3.79 -4.79 -6.94
N TRP A 131 -3.18 -5.00 -5.78
CA TRP A 131 -1.75 -4.80 -5.55
C TRP A 131 -0.86 -5.86 -6.17
N HIS A 132 -1.34 -7.10 -6.30
CA HIS A 132 -0.60 -8.21 -6.86
C HIS A 132 -1.50 -9.16 -7.68
N LEU A 133 -0.89 -10.16 -8.34
CA LEU A 133 -1.54 -11.00 -9.34
C LEU A 133 -2.83 -11.69 -8.84
N ASP A 134 -2.81 -12.20 -7.63
CA ASP A 134 -3.92 -12.94 -6.99
C ASP A 134 -4.56 -12.16 -5.85
N TRP A 135 -4.53 -10.83 -5.92
CA TRP A 135 -5.12 -9.99 -4.88
C TRP A 135 -6.62 -10.19 -4.74
N GLU A 136 -7.03 -10.51 -3.54
CA GLU A 136 -8.45 -10.56 -3.15
C GLU A 136 -8.75 -9.44 -2.14
N PRO A 137 -9.48 -8.39 -2.53
CA PRO A 137 -9.79 -7.28 -1.62
C PRO A 137 -10.41 -7.76 -0.31
N PRO A 138 -9.77 -7.58 0.84
CA PRO A 138 -10.30 -8.03 2.12
C PRO A 138 -11.52 -7.20 2.53
N THR A 139 -12.54 -7.86 3.06
CA THR A 139 -13.75 -7.21 3.56
C THR A 139 -14.14 -7.82 4.92
N PRO A 140 -14.09 -7.04 5.99
CA PRO A 140 -13.57 -5.66 6.09
C PRO A 140 -12.05 -5.59 5.84
N ARG A 141 -11.53 -4.36 5.65
CA ARG A 141 -10.09 -4.18 5.61
C ARG A 141 -9.43 -4.69 6.90
N PRO A 142 -8.18 -5.15 6.86
CA PRO A 142 -7.47 -5.56 8.05
C PRO A 142 -7.36 -4.42 9.08
N GLU A 143 -7.47 -4.78 10.33
CA GLU A 143 -7.11 -3.89 11.43
C GLU A 143 -5.58 -3.85 11.58
N MET A 144 -5.09 -2.83 12.28
CA MET A 144 -3.67 -2.78 12.64
C MET A 144 -3.31 -3.94 13.58
N ASP A 145 -2.11 -4.43 13.48
CA ASP A 145 -1.51 -5.45 14.35
C ASP A 145 -1.37 -4.98 15.81
#